data_df2e2d2a7785622e7d21d16bd03b40a1
#
_entry.id   df2e2d2a7785622e7d21d16bd03b40a1
#
_cell.length_a   1.000
_cell.length_b   1.000
_cell.length_c   1.000
_cell.angle_alpha   90.00
_cell.angle_beta   90.00
_cell.angle_gamma   90.00
#
_symmetry.space_group_name_H-M   'P 1'
#
loop_
_entity.id
_entity.type
_entity.pdbx_description
1 polymer ?
#
loop_
_entity_poly.entity_id
_entity_poly.type
_entity_poly.pdbx_seq_one_letter_code
_entity_poly.pdbx_strand_id
1 'polypeptide(L)'
;MHYLGKIIGILLGMASGAGFWGIFLGFLIGHAIDKVRSQQLGGSFSNNQSRQALFFSTTFQILGHLTKSKGRVTESDIYLATALMDRMQLHGSARTQAQNAFREGKAAGFPLRDALRQLRRACYGRADLLRMFLEIQIQAAFGDGELHPNERQVLLVIAEELGIPRHQFENVLAMMQAQMHGGGHSGNWQQQSQQGYYRDQTADLAAAYRVLGVKESDDSTVIKRAYRKLMSEHHPDKLVAKGLPPEMMELAKEKAQSIQAAYDLIKKEKGFK
;
A
#
# COMPACT_ATOMS: atom_id res chain seq x y z
N MET A 1 -14.30 -19.81 -20.48
CA MET A 1 -14.14 -20.63 -21.72
C MET A 1 -13.12 -21.74 -21.45
N HIS A 2 -13.54 -22.80 -20.72
CA HIS A 2 -12.63 -23.87 -20.22
C HIS A 2 -12.44 -25.08 -21.17
N TYR A 3 -12.96 -25.02 -22.39
CA TYR A 3 -12.97 -26.17 -23.29
C TYR A 3 -12.27 -25.92 -24.64
N LEU A 4 -11.66 -24.73 -24.79
CA LEU A 4 -11.11 -24.32 -26.08
C LEU A 4 -9.94 -25.23 -26.54
N GLY A 5 -9.05 -25.61 -25.61
CA GLY A 5 -7.93 -26.49 -25.90
C GLY A 5 -8.38 -27.91 -26.30
N LYS A 6 -9.41 -28.42 -25.60
CA LYS A 6 -10.01 -29.74 -25.93
C LYS A 6 -10.62 -29.75 -27.33
N ILE A 7 -11.34 -28.68 -27.67
CA ILE A 7 -12.00 -28.56 -29.00
C ILE A 7 -10.94 -28.44 -30.10
N ILE A 8 -9.95 -27.61 -29.91
CA ILE A 8 -8.83 -27.45 -30.88
C ILE A 8 -8.04 -28.75 -31.01
N GLY A 9 -7.74 -29.45 -29.90
CA GLY A 9 -7.06 -30.73 -29.91
C GLY A 9 -7.81 -31.81 -30.68
N ILE A 10 -9.16 -31.91 -30.51
CA ILE A 10 -10.02 -32.85 -31.24
C ILE A 10 -10.01 -32.51 -32.75
N LEU A 11 -10.13 -31.23 -33.11
CA LEU A 11 -10.13 -30.81 -34.52
C LEU A 11 -8.80 -31.08 -35.22
N LEU A 12 -7.65 -30.85 -34.55
CA LEU A 12 -6.34 -31.20 -35.07
C LEU A 12 -6.13 -32.71 -35.17
N GLY A 13 -6.63 -33.46 -34.19
CA GLY A 13 -6.61 -34.94 -34.23
C GLY A 13 -7.44 -35.52 -35.36
N MET A 14 -8.59 -34.91 -35.71
CA MET A 14 -9.38 -35.30 -36.87
C MET A 14 -8.67 -34.96 -38.20
N ALA A 15 -7.99 -33.80 -38.27
CA ALA A 15 -7.26 -33.36 -39.47
C ALA A 15 -5.99 -34.20 -39.73
N SER A 16 -5.43 -34.87 -38.74
CA SER A 16 -4.20 -35.68 -38.87
C SER A 16 -4.38 -36.99 -39.62
N GLY A 17 -5.61 -37.41 -39.98
CA GLY A 17 -5.87 -38.65 -40.70
C GLY A 17 -5.60 -39.95 -39.92
N ALA A 18 -5.21 -39.87 -38.65
CA ALA A 18 -4.84 -41.03 -37.81
C ALA A 18 -6.07 -41.75 -37.17
N GLY A 19 -7.27 -41.51 -37.70
CA GLY A 19 -8.51 -42.14 -37.24
C GLY A 19 -8.79 -41.87 -35.75
N PHE A 20 -9.38 -42.87 -35.07
CA PHE A 20 -9.78 -42.78 -33.67
C PHE A 20 -8.60 -42.43 -32.72
N TRP A 21 -7.42 -42.93 -32.99
CA TRP A 21 -6.22 -42.65 -32.18
C TRP A 21 -5.74 -41.20 -32.28
N GLY A 22 -5.90 -40.55 -33.44
CA GLY A 22 -5.59 -39.13 -33.60
C GLY A 22 -6.49 -38.23 -32.81
N ILE A 23 -7.79 -38.53 -32.77
CA ILE A 23 -8.79 -37.80 -31.98
C ILE A 23 -8.51 -37.95 -30.48
N PHE A 24 -8.21 -39.20 -30.02
CA PHE A 24 -7.94 -39.49 -28.63
C PHE A 24 -6.65 -38.80 -28.14
N LEU A 25 -5.58 -38.83 -28.95
CA LEU A 25 -4.32 -38.16 -28.62
C LEU A 25 -4.48 -36.61 -28.63
N GLY A 26 -5.23 -36.08 -29.62
CA GLY A 26 -5.54 -34.65 -29.69
C GLY A 26 -6.38 -34.19 -28.51
N PHE A 27 -7.33 -34.98 -28.03
CA PHE A 27 -8.10 -34.68 -26.81
C PHE A 27 -7.22 -34.70 -25.54
N LEU A 28 -6.31 -35.69 -25.40
CA LEU A 28 -5.38 -35.75 -24.26
C LEU A 28 -4.42 -34.56 -24.21
N ILE A 29 -3.86 -34.18 -25.35
CA ILE A 29 -2.96 -33.02 -25.46
C ILE A 29 -3.74 -31.72 -25.16
N GLY A 30 -4.91 -31.56 -25.77
CA GLY A 30 -5.79 -30.39 -25.52
C GLY A 30 -6.24 -30.31 -24.06
N HIS A 31 -6.52 -31.45 -23.41
CA HIS A 31 -6.84 -31.50 -21.99
C HIS A 31 -5.63 -31.13 -21.09
N ALA A 32 -4.44 -31.58 -21.45
CA ALA A 32 -3.20 -31.22 -20.74
C ALA A 32 -2.91 -29.71 -20.84
N ILE A 33 -3.09 -29.14 -22.04
CA ILE A 33 -2.91 -27.69 -22.26
C ILE A 33 -3.95 -26.87 -21.47
N ASP A 34 -5.24 -27.27 -21.51
CA ASP A 34 -6.29 -26.60 -20.73
C ASP A 34 -6.03 -26.71 -19.22
N LYS A 35 -5.51 -27.86 -18.74
CA LYS A 35 -5.16 -28.05 -17.33
C LYS A 35 -3.97 -27.17 -16.90
N VAL A 36 -2.92 -27.08 -17.71
CA VAL A 36 -1.76 -26.22 -17.44
C VAL A 36 -2.18 -24.73 -17.46
N ARG A 37 -3.01 -24.35 -18.43
CA ARG A 37 -3.53 -22.99 -18.55
C ARG A 37 -4.48 -22.61 -17.41
N SER A 38 -5.33 -23.53 -16.95
CA SER A 38 -6.20 -23.33 -15.80
C SER A 38 -5.42 -23.26 -14.48
N GLN A 39 -4.33 -24.01 -14.35
CA GLN A 39 -3.43 -23.92 -13.20
C GLN A 39 -2.62 -22.62 -13.18
N GLN A 40 -2.19 -22.10 -14.33
CA GLN A 40 -1.51 -20.80 -14.42
C GLN A 40 -2.46 -19.63 -14.13
N LEU A 41 -3.68 -19.65 -14.64
CA LEU A 41 -4.69 -18.62 -14.38
C LEU A 41 -5.26 -18.72 -12.95
N GLY A 42 -5.59 -19.92 -12.47
CA GLY A 42 -6.06 -20.14 -11.11
C GLY A 42 -4.97 -19.89 -10.06
N GLY A 43 -3.72 -20.24 -10.35
CA GLY A 43 -2.56 -19.95 -9.50
C GLY A 43 -2.27 -18.47 -9.36
N SER A 44 -2.48 -17.68 -10.40
CA SER A 44 -2.28 -16.22 -10.36
C SER A 44 -3.35 -15.52 -9.52
N PHE A 45 -4.61 -15.89 -9.65
CA PHE A 45 -5.72 -15.33 -8.84
C PHE A 45 -5.61 -15.77 -7.37
N SER A 46 -5.36 -17.04 -7.09
CA SER A 46 -5.14 -17.56 -5.74
C SER A 46 -3.93 -16.90 -5.07
N ASN A 47 -2.82 -16.72 -5.80
CA ASN A 47 -1.62 -16.07 -5.28
C ASN A 47 -1.83 -14.57 -5.00
N ASN A 48 -2.67 -13.89 -5.79
CA ASN A 48 -3.00 -12.49 -5.57
C ASN A 48 -3.87 -12.32 -4.32
N GLN A 49 -4.90 -13.13 -4.17
CA GLN A 49 -5.79 -13.11 -3.00
C GLN A 49 -5.04 -13.48 -1.72
N SER A 50 -4.18 -14.49 -1.75
CA SER A 50 -3.34 -14.86 -0.60
C SER A 50 -2.36 -13.75 -0.23
N ARG A 51 -1.81 -13.04 -1.22
CA ARG A 51 -0.92 -11.88 -0.98
C ARG A 51 -1.68 -10.72 -0.35
N GLN A 52 -2.87 -10.41 -0.85
CA GLN A 52 -3.72 -9.35 -0.30
C GLN A 52 -4.09 -9.64 1.15
N ALA A 53 -4.52 -10.86 1.45
CA ALA A 53 -4.82 -11.28 2.82
C ALA A 53 -3.58 -11.20 3.73
N LEU A 54 -2.41 -11.63 3.25
CA LEU A 54 -1.16 -11.53 4.00
C LEU A 54 -0.77 -10.06 4.24
N PHE A 55 -0.86 -9.22 3.21
CA PHE A 55 -0.57 -7.78 3.35
C PHE A 55 -1.48 -7.13 4.39
N PHE A 56 -2.79 -7.41 4.30
CA PHE A 56 -3.79 -6.90 5.23
C PHE A 56 -3.51 -7.34 6.68
N SER A 57 -3.37 -8.64 6.92
CA SER A 57 -3.13 -9.18 8.27
C SER A 57 -1.82 -8.67 8.84
N THR A 58 -0.72 -8.69 8.06
CA THR A 58 0.59 -8.21 8.49
C THR A 58 0.54 -6.72 8.84
N THR A 59 -0.23 -5.89 8.11
CA THR A 59 -0.36 -4.46 8.46
C THR A 59 -0.86 -4.26 9.88
N PHE A 60 -1.91 -4.96 10.29
CA PHE A 60 -2.46 -4.83 11.63
C PHE A 60 -1.64 -5.56 12.71
N GLN A 61 -0.99 -6.68 12.38
CA GLN A 61 -0.04 -7.35 13.28
C GLN A 61 1.13 -6.43 13.63
N ILE A 62 1.76 -5.83 12.61
CA ILE A 62 2.89 -4.92 12.82
C ILE A 62 2.46 -3.65 13.55
N LEU A 63 1.27 -3.12 13.25
CA LEU A 63 0.71 -2.00 14.00
C LEU A 63 0.53 -2.34 15.48
N GLY A 64 0.01 -3.53 15.82
CA GLY A 64 -0.11 -3.99 17.19
C GLY A 64 1.24 -4.15 17.88
N HIS A 65 2.26 -4.66 17.18
CA HIS A 65 3.61 -4.80 17.71
C HIS A 65 4.27 -3.43 17.94
N LEU A 66 4.11 -2.51 16.99
CA LEU A 66 4.62 -1.15 17.07
C LEU A 66 4.07 -0.42 18.28
N THR A 67 2.75 -0.42 18.47
CA THR A 67 2.07 0.16 19.63
C THR A 67 2.54 -0.45 20.95
N LYS A 68 2.74 -1.77 20.98
CA LYS A 68 3.23 -2.48 22.18
C LYS A 68 4.68 -2.14 22.50
N SER A 69 5.49 -1.73 21.53
CA SER A 69 6.91 -1.41 21.73
C SER A 69 7.14 -0.24 22.69
N LYS A 70 6.16 0.65 22.86
CA LYS A 70 6.17 1.72 23.88
C LYS A 70 6.07 1.21 25.31
N GLY A 71 5.75 -0.08 25.50
CA GLY A 71 5.52 -0.72 26.78
C GLY A 71 4.06 -1.07 27.00
N ARG A 72 3.25 -0.15 27.52
CA ARG A 72 1.81 -0.37 27.74
C ARG A 72 1.01 0.23 26.59
N VAL A 73 0.12 -0.57 26.00
CA VAL A 73 -0.87 -0.08 25.03
C VAL A 73 -1.90 0.78 25.76
N THR A 74 -2.10 1.98 25.28
CA THR A 74 -3.03 2.97 25.85
C THR A 74 -4.37 2.96 25.11
N GLU A 75 -5.38 3.65 25.66
CA GLU A 75 -6.66 3.85 24.97
C GLU A 75 -6.47 4.68 23.68
N SER A 76 -5.55 5.64 23.69
CA SER A 76 -5.18 6.41 22.50
C SER A 76 -4.68 5.51 21.37
N ASP A 77 -3.84 4.52 21.67
CA ASP A 77 -3.35 3.56 20.68
C ASP A 77 -4.47 2.71 20.07
N ILE A 78 -5.44 2.30 20.90
CA ILE A 78 -6.63 1.56 20.44
C ILE A 78 -7.50 2.47 19.57
N TYR A 79 -7.67 3.72 19.97
CA TYR A 79 -8.40 4.71 19.18
C TYR A 79 -7.76 4.93 17.80
N LEU A 80 -6.44 5.09 17.74
CA LEU A 80 -5.70 5.26 16.48
C LEU A 80 -5.84 4.04 15.55
N ALA A 81 -5.72 2.82 16.10
CA ALA A 81 -5.95 1.61 15.31
C ALA A 81 -7.40 1.52 14.80
N THR A 82 -8.35 1.92 15.63
CA THR A 82 -9.78 1.97 15.27
C THR A 82 -10.02 3.02 14.19
N ALA A 83 -9.47 4.22 14.34
CA ALA A 83 -9.57 5.30 13.34
C ALA A 83 -8.97 4.88 11.99
N LEU A 84 -7.87 4.12 11.98
CA LEU A 84 -7.32 3.54 10.73
C LEU A 84 -8.30 2.56 10.10
N MET A 85 -8.94 1.67 10.90
CA MET A 85 -9.97 0.74 10.40
C MET A 85 -11.17 1.49 9.82
N ASP A 86 -11.59 2.59 10.45
CA ASP A 86 -12.71 3.42 9.99
C ASP A 86 -12.37 4.15 8.68
N ARG A 87 -11.16 4.71 8.55
CA ARG A 87 -10.65 5.30 7.29
C ARG A 87 -10.61 4.28 6.16
N MET A 88 -10.30 3.03 6.45
CA MET A 88 -10.34 1.92 5.50
C MET A 88 -11.76 1.37 5.29
N GLN A 89 -12.77 1.96 5.91
CA GLN A 89 -14.18 1.54 5.84
C GLN A 89 -14.38 0.05 6.18
N LEU A 90 -13.61 -0.46 7.15
CA LEU A 90 -13.70 -1.87 7.53
C LEU A 90 -14.98 -2.16 8.33
N HIS A 91 -15.78 -3.10 7.84
CA HIS A 91 -17.01 -3.56 8.48
C HIS A 91 -17.03 -5.09 8.61
N GLY A 92 -17.87 -5.60 9.49
CA GLY A 92 -18.13 -7.04 9.64
C GLY A 92 -16.87 -7.88 9.84
N SER A 93 -16.69 -8.91 9.03
CA SER A 93 -15.59 -9.86 9.14
C SER A 93 -14.21 -9.23 8.91
N ALA A 94 -14.09 -8.27 7.99
CA ALA A 94 -12.82 -7.58 7.73
C ALA A 94 -12.34 -6.79 8.96
N ARG A 95 -13.26 -6.09 9.65
CA ARG A 95 -12.94 -5.38 10.90
C ARG A 95 -12.51 -6.36 12.02
N THR A 96 -13.21 -7.48 12.16
CA THR A 96 -12.85 -8.53 13.13
C THR A 96 -11.48 -9.12 12.82
N GLN A 97 -11.15 -9.38 11.56
CA GLN A 97 -9.83 -9.87 11.14
C GLN A 97 -8.72 -8.84 11.48
N ALA A 98 -8.93 -7.56 11.21
CA ALA A 98 -7.99 -6.49 11.56
C ALA A 98 -7.76 -6.41 13.09
N GLN A 99 -8.82 -6.49 13.89
CA GLN A 99 -8.73 -6.49 15.35
C GLN A 99 -7.98 -7.72 15.88
N ASN A 100 -8.22 -8.90 15.32
CA ASN A 100 -7.51 -10.11 15.70
C ASN A 100 -6.02 -10.02 15.34
N ALA A 101 -5.69 -9.61 14.12
CA ALA A 101 -4.32 -9.39 13.69
C ALA A 101 -3.59 -8.37 14.60
N PHE A 102 -4.24 -7.27 14.96
CA PHE A 102 -3.70 -6.30 15.89
C PHE A 102 -3.41 -6.91 17.30
N ARG A 103 -4.32 -7.77 17.80
CA ARG A 103 -4.09 -8.50 19.08
C ARG A 103 -2.93 -9.47 18.99
N GLU A 104 -2.81 -10.21 17.88
CA GLU A 104 -1.69 -11.13 17.62
C GLU A 104 -0.35 -10.38 17.63
N GLY A 105 -0.27 -9.22 16.99
CA GLY A 105 0.93 -8.39 16.99
C GLY A 105 1.36 -7.88 18.35
N LYS A 106 0.42 -7.72 19.30
CA LYS A 106 0.71 -7.33 20.68
C LYS A 106 1.21 -8.48 21.56
N ALA A 107 1.11 -9.72 21.10
CA ALA A 107 1.52 -10.87 21.88
C ALA A 107 3.03 -10.84 22.20
N ALA A 108 3.37 -11.30 23.40
CA ALA A 108 4.77 -11.47 23.78
C ALA A 108 5.43 -12.51 22.82
N GLY A 109 6.57 -12.16 22.25
CA GLY A 109 7.27 -13.05 21.31
C GLY A 109 6.73 -13.05 19.88
N PHE A 110 5.93 -12.04 19.50
CA PHE A 110 5.51 -11.89 18.10
C PHE A 110 6.71 -11.93 17.15
N PRO A 111 6.72 -12.81 16.12
CA PRO A 111 7.86 -13.03 15.25
C PRO A 111 7.96 -11.93 14.16
N LEU A 112 8.25 -10.69 14.58
CA LEU A 112 8.28 -9.49 13.74
C LEU A 112 9.06 -9.71 12.43
N ARG A 113 10.31 -10.18 12.53
CA ARG A 113 11.19 -10.32 11.35
C ARG A 113 10.67 -11.38 10.38
N ASP A 114 10.10 -12.47 10.87
CA ASP A 114 9.58 -13.54 10.01
C ASP A 114 8.31 -13.10 9.27
N ALA A 115 7.40 -12.38 9.95
CA ALA A 115 6.22 -11.79 9.32
C ALA A 115 6.62 -10.81 8.20
N LEU A 116 7.60 -9.95 8.44
CA LEU A 116 8.10 -9.00 7.45
C LEU A 116 8.80 -9.69 6.26
N ARG A 117 9.58 -10.74 6.52
CA ARG A 117 10.21 -11.56 5.45
C ARG A 117 9.17 -12.26 4.58
N GLN A 118 8.10 -12.78 5.18
CA GLN A 118 7.00 -13.38 4.44
C GLN A 118 6.30 -12.34 3.56
N LEU A 119 6.01 -11.15 4.10
CA LEU A 119 5.43 -10.05 3.34
C LEU A 119 6.34 -9.64 2.17
N ARG A 120 7.64 -9.45 2.42
CA ARG A 120 8.62 -9.09 1.39
C ARG A 120 8.67 -10.13 0.26
N ARG A 121 8.65 -11.43 0.59
CA ARG A 121 8.61 -12.51 -0.41
C ARG A 121 7.33 -12.48 -1.22
N ALA A 122 6.17 -12.30 -0.58
CA ALA A 122 4.89 -12.22 -1.24
C ALA A 122 4.77 -10.98 -2.16
N CYS A 123 5.42 -9.88 -1.78
CA CYS A 123 5.46 -8.63 -2.54
C CYS A 123 6.75 -8.48 -3.38
N TYR A 124 7.44 -9.57 -3.71
CA TYR A 124 8.66 -9.51 -4.53
C TYR A 124 8.42 -8.78 -5.85
N GLY A 125 9.32 -7.84 -6.19
CA GLY A 125 9.19 -6.98 -7.38
C GLY A 125 8.15 -5.86 -7.27
N ARG A 126 7.52 -5.66 -6.09
CA ARG A 126 6.49 -4.64 -5.86
C ARG A 126 6.92 -3.66 -4.76
N ALA A 127 8.01 -2.96 -5.04
CA ALA A 127 8.60 -2.01 -4.08
C ALA A 127 7.60 -0.93 -3.61
N ASP A 128 6.64 -0.54 -4.47
CA ASP A 128 5.63 0.46 -4.14
C ASP A 128 4.70 -0.03 -3.02
N LEU A 129 4.31 -1.32 -3.05
CA LEU A 129 3.50 -1.91 -1.97
C LEU A 129 4.26 -1.94 -0.64
N LEU A 130 5.55 -2.31 -0.67
CA LEU A 130 6.38 -2.34 0.54
C LEU A 130 6.61 -0.94 1.09
N ARG A 131 6.75 0.06 0.21
CA ARG A 131 6.86 1.47 0.62
C ARG A 131 5.55 1.95 1.25
N MET A 132 4.41 1.70 0.61
CA MET A 132 3.10 2.04 1.17
C MET A 132 2.87 1.38 2.53
N PHE A 133 3.25 0.09 2.69
CA PHE A 133 3.19 -0.60 3.96
C PHE A 133 3.98 0.16 5.05
N LEU A 134 5.22 0.54 4.77
CA LEU A 134 6.06 1.30 5.71
C LEU A 134 5.44 2.67 6.03
N GLU A 135 4.92 3.39 5.03
CA GLU A 135 4.26 4.69 5.24
C GLU A 135 3.05 4.58 6.16
N ILE A 136 2.23 3.53 6.03
CA ILE A 136 1.09 3.27 6.93
C ILE A 136 1.58 3.08 8.37
N GLN A 137 2.67 2.31 8.58
CA GLN A 137 3.23 2.10 9.91
C GLN A 137 3.81 3.39 10.51
N ILE A 138 4.53 4.18 9.73
CA ILE A 138 5.07 5.48 10.16
C ILE A 138 3.93 6.43 10.53
N GLN A 139 2.90 6.54 9.67
CA GLN A 139 1.75 7.41 9.94
C GLN A 139 1.03 7.02 11.24
N ALA A 140 0.89 5.74 11.50
CA ALA A 140 0.28 5.25 12.72
C ALA A 140 1.13 5.53 13.97
N ALA A 141 2.46 5.42 13.86
CA ALA A 141 3.38 5.74 14.97
C ALA A 141 3.36 7.22 15.35
N PHE A 142 3.05 8.10 14.41
CA PHE A 142 2.88 9.54 14.68
C PHE A 142 1.47 9.92 15.11
N GLY A 143 0.56 8.97 15.26
CA GLY A 143 -0.84 9.25 15.55
C GLY A 143 -1.11 9.98 16.87
N ASP A 144 -0.23 9.87 17.85
CA ASP A 144 -0.26 10.60 19.14
C ASP A 144 0.56 11.91 19.11
N GLY A 145 1.14 12.27 17.97
CA GLY A 145 1.89 13.51 17.75
C GLY A 145 3.41 13.39 17.93
N GLU A 146 3.89 12.36 18.62
CA GLU A 146 5.32 12.15 18.86
C GLU A 146 5.73 10.70 18.58
N LEU A 147 6.86 10.54 17.91
CA LEU A 147 7.45 9.22 17.67
C LEU A 147 8.29 8.78 18.86
N HIS A 148 7.83 7.77 19.56
CA HIS A 148 8.60 7.21 20.67
C HIS A 148 9.89 6.53 20.19
N PRO A 149 11.03 6.62 20.92
CA PRO A 149 12.30 6.01 20.53
C PRO A 149 12.21 4.51 20.20
N ASN A 150 11.42 3.75 20.96
CA ASN A 150 11.21 2.32 20.72
C ASN A 150 10.44 2.07 19.42
N GLU A 151 9.44 2.90 19.11
CA GLU A 151 8.71 2.80 17.84
C GLU A 151 9.64 3.09 16.64
N ARG A 152 10.49 4.12 16.78
CA ARG A 152 11.50 4.42 15.76
C ARG A 152 12.43 3.24 15.49
N GLN A 153 12.84 2.53 16.57
CA GLN A 153 13.67 1.34 16.44
C GLN A 153 12.93 0.21 15.68
N VAL A 154 11.66 -0.03 16.03
CA VAL A 154 10.82 -1.02 15.32
C VAL A 154 10.62 -0.63 13.86
N LEU A 155 10.33 0.63 13.57
CA LEU A 155 10.19 1.14 12.20
C LEU A 155 11.48 0.97 11.37
N LEU A 156 12.65 1.15 11.99
CA LEU A 156 13.92 0.89 11.35
C LEU A 156 14.09 -0.59 10.99
N VAL A 157 13.74 -1.50 11.92
CA VAL A 157 13.72 -2.94 11.65
C VAL A 157 12.75 -3.29 10.52
N ILE A 158 11.58 -2.65 10.48
CA ILE A 158 10.61 -2.84 9.38
C ILE A 158 11.24 -2.45 8.05
N ALA A 159 11.86 -1.27 7.96
CA ALA A 159 12.50 -0.79 6.74
C ALA A 159 13.63 -1.75 6.27
N GLU A 160 14.48 -2.20 7.19
CA GLU A 160 15.57 -3.14 6.91
C GLU A 160 15.05 -4.48 6.36
N GLU A 161 14.08 -5.10 7.02
CA GLU A 161 13.53 -6.40 6.60
C GLU A 161 12.76 -6.31 5.26
N LEU A 162 12.13 -5.17 4.99
CA LEU A 162 11.48 -4.90 3.71
C LEU A 162 12.49 -4.56 2.59
N GLY A 163 13.75 -4.34 2.93
CA GLY A 163 14.81 -3.98 1.97
C GLY A 163 14.73 -2.53 1.51
N ILE A 164 14.17 -1.64 2.33
CA ILE A 164 14.12 -0.20 2.09
C ILE A 164 15.42 0.41 2.64
N PRO A 165 16.22 1.10 1.80
CA PRO A 165 17.46 1.70 2.23
C PRO A 165 17.26 2.72 3.36
N ARG A 166 18.19 2.76 4.31
CA ARG A 166 18.10 3.64 5.49
C ARG A 166 17.88 5.11 5.13
N HIS A 167 18.56 5.61 4.09
CA HIS A 167 18.37 6.99 3.66
C HIS A 167 16.94 7.27 3.16
N GLN A 168 16.28 6.30 2.51
CA GLN A 168 14.88 6.44 2.10
C GLN A 168 13.94 6.44 3.31
N PHE A 169 14.19 5.57 4.29
CA PHE A 169 13.45 5.55 5.54
C PHE A 169 13.57 6.88 6.28
N GLU A 170 14.79 7.41 6.48
CA GLU A 170 14.99 8.69 7.16
C GLU A 170 14.36 9.87 6.42
N ASN A 171 14.36 9.84 5.08
CA ASN A 171 13.69 10.86 4.27
C ASN A 171 12.16 10.84 4.48
N VAL A 172 11.53 9.65 4.47
CA VAL A 172 10.08 9.53 4.72
C VAL A 172 9.75 9.96 6.15
N LEU A 173 10.57 9.56 7.11
CA LEU A 173 10.40 9.92 8.52
C LEU A 173 10.49 11.44 8.72
N ALA A 174 11.54 12.07 8.19
CA ALA A 174 11.73 13.52 8.27
C ALA A 174 10.60 14.30 7.60
N MET A 175 10.12 13.80 6.45
CA MET A 175 8.97 14.39 5.76
C MET A 175 7.70 14.34 6.62
N MET A 176 7.42 13.20 7.26
CA MET A 176 6.24 13.06 8.13
C MET A 176 6.36 13.89 9.41
N GLN A 177 7.52 13.91 10.05
CA GLN A 177 7.79 14.80 11.19
C GLN A 177 7.55 16.27 10.83
N ALA A 178 8.06 16.70 9.68
CA ALA A 178 7.87 18.08 9.21
C ALA A 178 6.39 18.41 8.93
N GLN A 179 5.60 17.45 8.46
CA GLN A 179 4.14 17.63 8.28
C GLN A 179 3.42 17.83 9.62
N MET A 180 3.83 17.13 10.66
CA MET A 180 3.17 17.20 11.98
C MET A 180 3.57 18.44 12.78
N HIS A 181 4.85 18.85 12.71
CA HIS A 181 5.32 20.05 13.43
C HIS A 181 5.05 21.36 12.69
N GLY A 182 4.73 21.30 11.39
CA GLY A 182 4.52 22.48 10.53
C GLY A 182 3.06 22.83 10.22
N GLY A 183 2.09 22.13 10.78
CA GLY A 183 0.69 22.40 10.50
C GLY A 183 -0.23 21.50 11.31
N GLY A 184 -0.74 22.00 12.41
CA GLY A 184 -1.93 21.43 13.03
C GLY A 184 -3.09 21.43 12.03
N HIS A 185 -3.68 20.26 11.77
CA HIS A 185 -4.82 19.93 10.91
C HIS A 185 -4.47 19.29 9.58
N SER A 186 -4.01 18.06 9.64
CA SER A 186 -4.15 17.11 8.55
C SER A 186 -5.51 16.39 8.64
N GLY A 187 -6.57 17.09 8.35
CA GLY A 187 -7.91 16.51 8.33
C GLY A 187 -8.91 17.49 7.76
N ASN A 188 -9.34 17.26 6.52
CA ASN A 188 -10.45 17.94 5.89
C ASN A 188 -10.14 19.16 4.99
N TRP A 189 -9.49 18.92 3.87
CA TRP A 189 -9.38 19.90 2.79
C TRP A 189 -10.72 20.24 2.11
N GLN A 190 -11.81 19.53 2.42
CA GLN A 190 -13.04 19.59 1.65
C GLN A 190 -14.22 20.28 2.34
N GLN A 191 -14.10 20.75 3.60
CA GLN A 191 -15.28 21.25 4.31
C GLN A 191 -15.11 22.56 5.08
N GLN A 192 -14.30 23.52 4.63
CA GLN A 192 -14.28 24.85 5.25
C GLN A 192 -14.11 25.99 4.27
N SER A 193 -15.10 26.10 3.38
CA SER A 193 -15.35 27.33 2.63
C SER A 193 -16.51 28.08 3.28
N GLN A 194 -16.31 28.66 4.43
CA GLN A 194 -17.10 29.81 4.93
C GLN A 194 -16.72 30.14 6.39
N GLN A 195 -15.57 30.74 6.60
CA GLN A 195 -15.40 31.80 7.61
C GLN A 195 -13.95 32.30 7.53
N GLY A 196 -13.80 33.58 7.23
CA GLY A 196 -12.54 34.23 6.99
C GLY A 196 -11.64 34.22 8.22
N TYR A 197 -10.58 33.43 8.12
CA TYR A 197 -9.30 33.59 8.79
C TYR A 197 -8.25 33.60 7.70
N TYR A 198 -7.34 34.56 7.72
CA TYR A 198 -6.13 34.55 6.92
C TYR A 198 -5.36 33.26 7.25
N ARG A 199 -5.65 32.20 6.52
CA ARG A 199 -4.88 30.99 6.54
C ARG A 199 -3.51 31.37 6.01
N ASP A 200 -2.47 31.12 6.77
CA ASP A 200 -1.11 31.45 6.35
C ASP A 200 -0.76 30.65 5.08
N GLN A 201 -0.97 31.28 3.91
CA GLN A 201 -0.70 30.68 2.60
C GLN A 201 0.75 30.16 2.50
N THR A 202 1.66 30.75 3.28
CA THR A 202 3.08 30.33 3.32
C THR A 202 3.25 28.99 4.00
N ALA A 203 2.50 28.69 5.06
CA ALA A 203 2.53 27.41 5.75
C ALA A 203 1.94 26.29 4.88
N ASP A 204 0.84 26.56 4.18
CA ASP A 204 0.21 25.60 3.24
C ASP A 204 1.15 25.31 2.06
N LEU A 205 1.85 26.31 1.54
CA LEU A 205 2.81 26.16 0.45
C LEU A 205 4.06 25.37 0.87
N ALA A 206 4.61 25.67 2.06
CA ALA A 206 5.71 24.91 2.61
C ALA A 206 5.35 23.44 2.86
N ALA A 207 4.11 23.16 3.28
CA ALA A 207 3.60 21.80 3.39
C ALA A 207 3.50 21.11 2.02
N ALA A 208 3.05 21.81 0.98
CA ALA A 208 2.96 21.28 -0.37
C ALA A 208 4.35 20.91 -0.94
N TYR A 209 5.38 21.73 -0.76
CA TYR A 209 6.76 21.39 -1.13
C TYR A 209 7.24 20.13 -0.43
N ARG A 210 6.93 19.98 0.86
CA ARG A 210 7.27 18.78 1.64
C ARG A 210 6.55 17.53 1.13
N VAL A 211 5.26 17.62 0.80
CA VAL A 211 4.48 16.50 0.24
C VAL A 211 5.11 15.99 -1.05
N LEU A 212 5.57 16.89 -1.92
CA LEU A 212 6.26 16.51 -3.16
C LEU A 212 7.73 16.13 -2.96
N GLY A 213 8.32 16.39 -1.78
CA GLY A 213 9.72 16.15 -1.51
C GLY A 213 10.66 17.04 -2.34
N VAL A 214 10.23 18.27 -2.63
CA VAL A 214 10.97 19.26 -3.41
C VAL A 214 11.21 20.54 -2.57
N LYS A 215 12.16 21.36 -3.00
CA LYS A 215 12.46 22.64 -2.38
C LYS A 215 11.72 23.76 -3.10
N GLU A 216 11.46 24.85 -2.40
CA GLU A 216 10.91 26.06 -3.00
C GLU A 216 11.81 26.62 -4.12
N SER A 217 13.13 26.45 -4.01
CA SER A 217 14.09 26.86 -5.02
C SER A 217 14.12 26.02 -6.29
N ASP A 218 13.45 24.85 -6.28
CA ASP A 218 13.46 23.93 -7.42
C ASP A 218 12.66 24.49 -8.61
N ASP A 219 13.12 24.19 -9.81
CA ASP A 219 12.46 24.61 -11.03
C ASP A 219 11.19 23.76 -11.33
N SER A 220 10.39 24.24 -12.26
CA SER A 220 9.14 23.57 -12.66
C SER A 220 9.36 22.15 -13.21
N THR A 221 10.53 21.87 -13.80
CA THR A 221 10.87 20.56 -14.37
C THR A 221 11.11 19.54 -13.27
N VAL A 222 11.81 19.92 -12.21
CA VAL A 222 12.04 19.10 -11.01
C VAL A 222 10.72 18.82 -10.33
N ILE A 223 9.89 19.84 -10.11
CA ILE A 223 8.57 19.73 -9.47
C ILE A 223 7.66 18.78 -10.25
N LYS A 224 7.56 18.94 -11.58
CA LYS A 224 6.77 18.06 -12.45
C LYS A 224 7.28 16.61 -12.44
N ARG A 225 8.59 16.41 -12.36
CA ARG A 225 9.20 15.07 -12.26
C ARG A 225 8.85 14.42 -10.95
N ALA A 226 8.97 15.13 -9.83
CA ALA A 226 8.62 14.65 -8.49
C ALA A 226 7.13 14.25 -8.43
N TYR A 227 6.23 15.13 -8.88
CA TYR A 227 4.80 14.85 -8.96
C TYR A 227 4.50 13.58 -9.77
N ARG A 228 5.05 13.47 -11.01
CA ARG A 228 4.82 12.28 -11.86
C ARG A 228 5.33 11.00 -11.24
N LYS A 229 6.47 11.07 -10.55
CA LYS A 229 7.04 9.93 -9.82
C LYS A 229 6.11 9.50 -8.68
N LEU A 230 5.75 10.42 -7.78
CA LEU A 230 4.88 10.14 -6.64
C LEU A 230 3.51 9.64 -7.09
N MET A 231 2.89 10.29 -8.08
CA MET A 231 1.60 9.87 -8.61
C MET A 231 1.69 8.47 -9.25
N SER A 232 2.81 8.13 -9.92
CA SER A 232 3.02 6.78 -10.43
C SER A 232 3.19 5.73 -9.34
N GLU A 233 3.79 6.08 -8.21
CA GLU A 233 4.02 5.20 -7.06
C GLU A 233 2.76 4.98 -6.22
N HIS A 234 1.90 6.01 -6.09
CA HIS A 234 0.73 6.01 -5.19
C HIS A 234 -0.62 5.95 -5.92
N HIS A 235 -0.64 5.78 -7.25
CA HIS A 235 -1.90 5.72 -7.99
C HIS A 235 -2.73 4.49 -7.55
N PRO A 236 -3.99 4.65 -7.13
CA PRO A 236 -4.81 3.56 -6.60
C PRO A 236 -4.89 2.37 -7.54
N ASP A 237 -5.19 2.59 -8.84
CA ASP A 237 -5.33 1.51 -9.81
C ASP A 237 -4.04 0.73 -10.02
N LYS A 238 -2.88 1.41 -9.99
CA LYS A 238 -1.57 0.75 -10.09
C LYS A 238 -1.27 -0.10 -8.87
N LEU A 239 -1.60 0.39 -7.68
CA LEU A 239 -1.38 -0.34 -6.44
C LEU A 239 -2.30 -1.56 -6.34
N VAL A 240 -3.57 -1.43 -6.75
CA VAL A 240 -4.52 -2.56 -6.84
C VAL A 240 -4.04 -3.59 -7.85
N ALA A 241 -3.61 -3.17 -9.04
CA ALA A 241 -3.03 -4.08 -10.04
C ALA A 241 -1.78 -4.81 -9.53
N LYS A 242 -1.01 -4.21 -8.62
CA LYS A 242 0.15 -4.81 -7.95
C LYS A 242 -0.22 -5.69 -6.75
N GLY A 243 -1.47 -5.70 -6.33
CA GLY A 243 -2.00 -6.56 -5.26
C GLY A 243 -2.21 -5.86 -3.93
N LEU A 244 -2.45 -4.54 -3.93
CA LEU A 244 -2.97 -3.84 -2.76
C LEU A 244 -4.33 -4.44 -2.39
N PRO A 245 -4.60 -4.73 -1.11
CA PRO A 245 -5.92 -5.15 -0.67
C PRO A 245 -6.99 -4.12 -1.02
N PRO A 246 -8.20 -4.55 -1.45
CA PRO A 246 -9.31 -3.64 -1.74
C PRO A 246 -9.65 -2.73 -0.55
N GLU A 247 -9.53 -3.25 0.65
CA GLU A 247 -9.78 -2.54 1.91
C GLU A 247 -8.82 -1.35 2.14
N MET A 248 -7.66 -1.35 1.48
CA MET A 248 -6.66 -0.28 1.59
C MET A 248 -6.73 0.73 0.44
N MET A 249 -7.69 0.57 -0.46
CA MET A 249 -7.82 1.45 -1.63
C MET A 249 -8.10 2.90 -1.23
N GLU A 250 -8.85 3.12 -0.15
CA GLU A 250 -9.18 4.47 0.32
C GLU A 250 -7.92 5.23 0.79
N LEU A 251 -7.02 4.56 1.49
CA LEU A 251 -5.72 5.15 1.88
C LEU A 251 -4.88 5.55 0.66
N ALA A 252 -4.89 4.73 -0.39
CA ALA A 252 -4.18 5.05 -1.64
C ALA A 252 -4.80 6.27 -2.35
N LYS A 253 -6.13 6.40 -2.37
CA LYS A 253 -6.83 7.55 -2.93
C LYS A 253 -6.53 8.83 -2.15
N GLU A 254 -6.60 8.80 -0.83
CA GLU A 254 -6.27 9.94 0.02
C GLU A 254 -4.83 10.43 -0.25
N LYS A 255 -3.88 9.50 -0.37
CA LYS A 255 -2.49 9.83 -0.68
C LYS A 255 -2.33 10.47 -2.06
N ALA A 256 -2.97 9.89 -3.08
CA ALA A 256 -2.96 10.44 -4.43
C ALA A 256 -3.59 11.85 -4.49
N GLN A 257 -4.71 12.06 -3.79
CA GLN A 257 -5.35 13.36 -3.68
C GLN A 257 -4.45 14.39 -2.99
N SER A 258 -3.77 14.00 -1.91
CA SER A 258 -2.80 14.88 -1.22
C SER A 258 -1.64 15.29 -2.14
N ILE A 259 -1.10 14.35 -2.93
CA ILE A 259 -0.04 14.63 -3.91
C ILE A 259 -0.55 15.58 -5.01
N GLN A 260 -1.76 15.36 -5.51
CA GLN A 260 -2.37 16.22 -6.52
C GLN A 260 -2.60 17.64 -5.99
N ALA A 261 -3.20 17.77 -4.81
CA ALA A 261 -3.48 19.06 -4.19
C ALA A 261 -2.19 19.87 -3.94
N ALA A 262 -1.13 19.21 -3.47
CA ALA A 262 0.17 19.83 -3.27
C ALA A 262 0.77 20.34 -4.59
N TYR A 263 0.69 19.54 -5.66
CA TYR A 263 1.17 19.95 -6.97
C TYR A 263 0.39 21.15 -7.53
N ASP A 264 -0.95 21.13 -7.42
CA ASP A 264 -1.81 22.20 -7.95
C ASP A 264 -1.57 23.52 -7.20
N LEU A 265 -1.32 23.46 -5.88
CA LEU A 265 -0.98 24.63 -5.08
C LEU A 265 0.37 25.24 -5.52
N ILE A 266 1.42 24.42 -5.65
CA ILE A 266 2.74 24.89 -6.09
C ILE A 266 2.70 25.41 -7.53
N LYS A 267 1.95 24.71 -8.41
CA LYS A 267 1.77 25.12 -9.82
C LYS A 267 1.10 26.50 -9.91
N LYS A 268 0.08 26.75 -9.09
CA LYS A 268 -0.62 28.05 -9.03
C LYS A 268 0.33 29.15 -8.55
N GLU A 269 1.09 28.90 -7.49
CA GLU A 269 2.00 29.89 -6.90
C GLU A 269 3.13 30.24 -7.84
N LYS A 270 3.77 29.25 -8.47
CA LYS A 270 4.89 29.46 -9.40
C LYS A 270 4.48 29.85 -10.82
N GLY A 271 3.18 29.85 -11.15
CA GLY A 271 2.63 30.29 -12.44
C GLY A 271 3.04 29.46 -13.65
N PHE A 272 3.47 28.20 -13.49
CA PHE A 272 3.83 27.33 -14.61
C PHE A 272 2.64 26.46 -15.09
N LYS A 273 2.65 26.10 -16.37
CA LYS A 273 1.59 25.27 -17.01
C LYS A 273 1.90 23.77 -16.90
#